data_fdf3bf3bd5e901ea512e146d36ae9cc9
#
_entry.id   fdf3bf3bd5e901ea512e146d36ae9cc9
#
_cell.length_a   1.000
_cell.length_b   1.000
_cell.length_c   1.000
_cell.angle_alpha   90.00
_cell.angle_beta   90.00
_cell.angle_gamma   90.00
#
_symmetry.space_group_name_H-M   'P 1'
#
loop_
_entity.id
_entity.type
_entity.pdbx_description
1 polymer ?
#
loop_
_entity_poly.entity_id
_entity_poly.type
_entity_poly.pdbx_seq_one_letter_code
_entity_poly.pdbx_strand_id
1 'polypeptide(L)'
;MTQLISFFMVIIFAIEMFFMGLFPSDSISFTQTDNSDSFYVNGESENGLLRYGVAGDINLFEPGEEITVVIECCDNNLEGEQAKISLKSEQADINKRGYIVFDADNPYSMFSFSSDINGIYTVSIELTDRTKYSFNIGILPRNEKADDDFLYGIQPYITRAYCWGEGFQLPNYNAEESVNRILDTADYLGVNLVREDSVGWGAMQREAFGAVDFTVQDMLVNKVNEHGMKYNWILGFNAGEWSVADKYKDSYDESTGWTYPPNEEIWLDFVTKTAEHYSDSTDILWEIWNEPNWDFFKGSPEEYFSLLEKTATVLKNQNHEFYVFSGGLAVAQKESNLPFYQKSAELINKNLLNNFGYHNHDGLDNYYDYMNAMLGLTDNAGLSVGGINSESGVGGSDAATIACKALYTRSTGAEGFVSFSFRKTVTPENDVNNFAFFNEYLQPDDAAITYATVIRFLGNAEFKGNISNERNLIIDEYEKDGKTIKVYYSLGDTTKISAPDGSYTAYDMYGNEIKTEKTIKVTNEPIYVVYN
;
A
#
# COMPACT_ATOMS: atom_id res chain seq x y z
N MET A 1 29.59 17.95 30.87
CA MET A 1 28.15 18.25 30.73
C MET A 1 27.36 16.98 30.53
N THR A 2 27.77 16.05 29.65
CA THR A 2 27.13 14.78 29.37
C THR A 2 26.97 13.86 30.59
N GLN A 3 28.04 13.67 31.40
CA GLN A 3 27.98 12.87 32.64
C GLN A 3 27.03 13.42 33.72
N LEU A 4 26.86 14.75 33.78
CA LEU A 4 25.92 15.36 34.71
C LEU A 4 24.46 15.14 34.26
N ILE A 5 24.21 15.14 32.94
CA ILE A 5 22.89 14.87 32.34
C ILE A 5 22.52 13.41 32.57
N SER A 6 23.44 12.45 32.33
CA SER A 6 23.22 11.02 32.61
C SER A 6 22.89 10.80 34.11
N PHE A 7 23.62 11.41 35.02
CA PHE A 7 23.35 11.26 36.45
C PHE A 7 21.96 11.78 36.86
N PHE A 8 21.53 12.93 36.32
CA PHE A 8 20.18 13.44 36.56
C PHE A 8 19.10 12.54 35.97
N MET A 9 19.34 11.94 34.81
CA MET A 9 18.40 11.03 34.18
C MET A 9 18.23 9.72 34.97
N VAL A 10 19.32 9.16 35.51
CA VAL A 10 19.23 7.99 36.41
C VAL A 10 18.37 8.30 37.64
N ILE A 11 18.47 9.51 38.20
CA ILE A 11 17.63 9.94 39.34
C ILE A 11 16.16 10.08 38.89
N ILE A 12 15.90 10.65 37.72
CA ILE A 12 14.54 10.78 37.19
C ILE A 12 13.92 9.41 36.97
N PHE A 13 14.64 8.48 36.34
CA PHE A 13 14.18 7.12 36.14
C PHE A 13 13.91 6.40 37.48
N ALA A 14 14.77 6.56 38.48
CA ALA A 14 14.55 5.97 39.80
C ALA A 14 13.31 6.56 40.52
N ILE A 15 13.02 7.85 40.33
CA ILE A 15 11.82 8.49 40.85
C ILE A 15 10.57 7.99 40.10
N GLU A 16 10.62 7.90 38.77
CA GLU A 16 9.52 7.36 37.98
C GLU A 16 9.25 5.88 38.29
N MET A 17 10.27 5.05 38.49
CA MET A 17 10.10 3.65 38.95
C MET A 17 9.42 3.56 40.31
N PHE A 18 9.74 4.47 41.24
CA PHE A 18 9.08 4.53 42.56
C PHE A 18 7.59 4.86 42.40
N PHE A 19 7.24 5.81 41.54
CA PHE A 19 5.84 6.17 41.28
C PHE A 19 5.07 5.04 40.54
N MET A 20 5.72 4.29 39.62
CA MET A 20 5.10 3.15 38.95
C MET A 20 4.75 2.01 39.92
N GLY A 21 5.53 1.81 40.97
CA GLY A 21 5.18 0.89 42.05
C GLY A 21 3.88 1.26 42.79
N LEU A 22 3.42 2.51 42.66
CA LEU A 22 2.14 2.98 43.22
C LEU A 22 0.95 2.82 42.27
N PHE A 23 1.22 2.63 40.93
CA PHE A 23 0.20 2.47 39.88
C PHE A 23 0.55 1.28 38.97
N PRO A 24 0.39 0.03 39.46
CA PRO A 24 0.84 -1.16 38.74
C PRO A 24 0.08 -1.41 37.42
N SER A 25 -1.11 -0.82 37.22
CA SER A 25 -1.88 -0.93 35.94
C SER A 25 -1.17 -0.27 34.75
N ASP A 26 -0.28 0.70 35.01
CA ASP A 26 0.41 1.49 33.98
C ASP A 26 1.87 1.02 33.79
N SER A 27 2.24 -0.10 34.41
CA SER A 27 3.60 -0.66 34.33
C SER A 27 3.73 -1.78 33.33
N ILE A 28 4.90 -1.84 32.69
CA ILE A 28 5.34 -2.96 31.86
C ILE A 28 6.26 -3.84 32.69
N SER A 29 6.00 -5.15 32.72
CA SER A 29 6.90 -6.14 33.32
C SER A 29 7.74 -6.82 32.27
N PHE A 30 9.03 -6.99 32.51
CA PHE A 30 9.99 -7.58 31.59
C PHE A 30 10.48 -8.94 32.05
N THR A 31 10.74 -9.82 31.08
CA THR A 31 11.55 -11.01 31.24
C THR A 31 12.88 -10.81 30.52
N GLN A 32 13.99 -11.12 31.18
CA GLN A 32 15.32 -11.13 30.57
C GLN A 32 15.81 -12.55 30.41
N THR A 33 16.49 -12.85 29.28
CA THR A 33 16.96 -14.17 28.94
C THR A 33 18.21 -14.10 28.07
N ASP A 34 19.01 -15.18 28.10
CA ASP A 34 20.19 -15.40 27.25
C ASP A 34 19.83 -15.92 25.85
N ASN A 35 18.58 -16.27 25.62
CA ASN A 35 18.10 -16.83 24.36
C ASN A 35 16.72 -16.25 24.01
N SER A 36 16.51 -15.99 22.73
CA SER A 36 15.22 -15.65 22.15
C SER A 36 15.03 -16.44 20.87
N ASP A 37 13.79 -16.82 20.59
CA ASP A 37 13.41 -17.26 19.24
C ASP A 37 13.69 -16.14 18.24
N SER A 38 13.76 -16.48 16.95
CA SER A 38 13.87 -15.46 15.89
C SER A 38 12.73 -14.44 15.99
N PHE A 39 13.06 -13.16 15.90
CA PHE A 39 12.06 -12.09 15.94
C PHE A 39 12.17 -11.21 14.69
N TYR A 40 11.06 -10.57 14.34
CA TYR A 40 11.03 -9.58 13.26
C TYR A 40 11.73 -8.31 13.71
N VAL A 41 12.84 -7.95 13.05
CA VAL A 41 13.62 -6.76 13.39
C VAL A 41 12.93 -5.52 12.83
N ASN A 42 12.45 -4.66 13.72
CA ASN A 42 11.81 -3.38 13.41
C ASN A 42 12.78 -2.19 13.39
N GLY A 43 14.00 -2.41 13.80
CA GLY A 43 15.05 -1.41 13.74
C GLY A 43 16.27 -1.81 14.56
N GLU A 44 17.34 -1.07 14.32
CA GLU A 44 18.56 -1.14 15.09
C GLU A 44 19.12 0.25 15.34
N SER A 45 19.94 0.40 16.38
CA SER A 45 20.65 1.64 16.65
C SER A 45 21.73 1.91 15.59
N GLU A 46 22.01 3.18 15.28
CA GLU A 46 23.02 3.61 14.29
C GLU A 46 24.40 2.99 14.51
N ASN A 47 24.73 2.65 15.75
CA ASN A 47 25.99 2.03 16.15
C ASN A 47 25.90 0.51 16.31
N GLY A 48 24.76 -0.12 16.00
CA GLY A 48 24.55 -1.57 16.10
C GLY A 48 24.49 -2.10 17.54
N LEU A 49 24.28 -1.25 18.55
CA LEU A 49 24.24 -1.67 19.96
C LEU A 49 22.91 -2.30 20.36
N LEU A 50 21.83 -1.95 19.69
CA LEU A 50 20.47 -2.44 19.95
C LEU A 50 19.82 -2.91 18.67
N ARG A 51 19.08 -4.02 18.78
CA ARG A 51 18.06 -4.48 17.81
C ARG A 51 16.74 -4.63 18.54
N TYR A 52 15.65 -4.30 17.89
CA TYR A 52 14.34 -4.34 18.52
C TYR A 52 13.26 -4.71 17.51
N GLY A 53 12.17 -5.34 18.00
CA GLY A 53 11.07 -5.76 17.16
C GLY A 53 10.03 -6.58 17.90
N VAL A 54 9.39 -7.49 17.19
CA VAL A 54 8.32 -8.36 17.69
C VAL A 54 8.61 -9.82 17.37
N ALA A 55 8.17 -10.72 18.24
CA ALA A 55 8.11 -12.15 17.91
C ALA A 55 7.05 -12.35 16.80
N GLY A 56 7.43 -13.04 15.72
CA GLY A 56 6.57 -13.26 14.56
C GLY A 56 7.27 -12.88 13.25
N ASP A 57 6.50 -12.88 12.17
CA ASP A 57 7.03 -12.67 10.81
C ASP A 57 6.62 -11.33 10.19
N ILE A 58 5.63 -10.64 10.75
CA ILE A 58 5.11 -9.34 10.31
C ILE A 58 4.76 -8.45 11.52
N ASN A 59 4.49 -7.16 11.28
CA ASN A 59 4.12 -6.19 12.31
C ASN A 59 2.61 -6.00 12.49
N LEU A 60 1.81 -6.98 12.08
CA LEU A 60 0.35 -6.95 12.15
C LEU A 60 -0.14 -8.15 12.96
N PHE A 61 -1.10 -7.93 13.86
CA PHE A 61 -1.61 -8.92 14.80
C PHE A 61 -3.13 -8.86 14.90
N GLU A 62 -3.75 -10.01 15.22
CA GLU A 62 -5.18 -10.09 15.47
C GLU A 62 -5.57 -9.41 16.80
N PRO A 63 -6.78 -8.82 16.91
CA PRO A 63 -7.32 -8.38 18.19
C PRO A 63 -7.35 -9.53 19.21
N GLY A 64 -6.85 -9.25 20.43
CA GLY A 64 -6.74 -10.24 21.50
C GLY A 64 -5.53 -11.15 21.43
N GLU A 65 -4.77 -11.15 20.36
CA GLU A 65 -3.51 -11.90 20.23
C GLU A 65 -2.45 -11.39 21.23
N GLU A 66 -1.65 -12.31 21.79
CA GLU A 66 -0.53 -11.93 22.64
C GLU A 66 0.67 -11.54 21.79
N ILE A 67 1.08 -10.29 21.90
CA ILE A 67 2.19 -9.70 21.15
C ILE A 67 3.41 -9.61 22.05
N THR A 68 4.50 -10.27 21.68
CA THR A 68 5.75 -10.20 22.41
C THR A 68 6.73 -9.24 21.73
N VAL A 69 7.09 -8.19 22.44
CA VAL A 69 8.13 -7.24 22.06
C VAL A 69 9.48 -7.74 22.53
N VAL A 70 10.48 -7.68 21.66
CA VAL A 70 11.86 -8.11 21.92
C VAL A 70 12.80 -6.91 21.75
N ILE A 71 13.68 -6.71 22.74
CA ILE A 71 14.78 -5.73 22.70
C ILE A 71 16.06 -6.50 22.97
N GLU A 72 16.96 -6.53 22.00
CA GLU A 72 18.25 -7.20 22.06
C GLU A 72 19.37 -6.20 22.29
N CYS A 73 20.19 -6.44 23.30
CA CYS A 73 21.45 -5.73 23.54
C CYS A 73 22.57 -6.45 22.77
N CYS A 74 23.04 -5.87 21.67
CA CYS A 74 24.03 -6.50 20.79
C CYS A 74 25.49 -6.26 21.22
N ASP A 75 25.74 -5.39 22.19
CA ASP A 75 27.10 -5.00 22.62
C ASP A 75 27.18 -4.76 24.13
N ASN A 76 28.25 -5.25 24.73
CA ASN A 76 28.55 -5.07 26.16
C ASN A 76 28.77 -3.61 26.58
N ASN A 77 28.89 -2.66 25.66
CA ASN A 77 29.00 -1.24 26.00
C ASN A 77 27.74 -0.67 26.68
N LEU A 78 26.61 -1.37 26.58
CA LEU A 78 25.37 -1.02 27.28
C LEU A 78 25.20 -1.74 28.62
N GLU A 79 26.14 -2.60 29.04
CA GLU A 79 26.07 -3.32 30.30
C GLU A 79 25.84 -2.38 31.50
N GLY A 80 24.76 -2.65 32.26
CA GLY A 80 24.35 -1.84 33.39
C GLY A 80 23.67 -0.51 33.05
N GLU A 81 23.59 -0.12 31.77
CA GLU A 81 22.82 1.05 31.34
C GLU A 81 21.30 0.78 31.44
N GLN A 82 20.55 1.84 31.71
CA GLN A 82 19.09 1.76 31.81
C GLN A 82 18.42 2.30 30.55
N ALA A 83 17.29 1.70 30.20
CA ALA A 83 16.39 2.24 29.21
C ALA A 83 14.95 2.31 29.75
N LYS A 84 14.27 3.39 29.39
CA LYS A 84 12.83 3.54 29.62
C LYS A 84 12.09 3.06 28.40
N ILE A 85 11.17 2.12 28.60
CA ILE A 85 10.31 1.59 27.56
C ILE A 85 8.90 2.15 27.76
N SER A 86 8.26 2.55 26.66
CA SER A 86 6.85 2.94 26.70
C SER A 86 6.08 2.28 25.57
N LEU A 87 4.84 1.91 25.87
CA LEU A 87 3.84 1.40 24.93
C LEU A 87 2.66 2.38 24.90
N LYS A 88 2.33 2.90 23.73
CA LYS A 88 1.24 3.87 23.55
C LYS A 88 0.34 3.48 22.39
N SER A 89 -0.96 3.74 22.56
CA SER A 89 -1.96 3.74 21.48
C SER A 89 -3.02 4.79 21.82
N GLU A 90 -3.34 5.64 20.85
CA GLU A 90 -4.41 6.63 21.00
C GLU A 90 -5.79 5.95 20.88
N GLN A 91 -5.95 5.01 19.96
CA GLN A 91 -7.19 4.28 19.72
C GLN A 91 -7.61 3.46 20.95
N ALA A 92 -6.65 2.83 21.63
CA ALA A 92 -6.90 1.99 22.80
C ALA A 92 -6.76 2.74 24.14
N ASP A 93 -6.45 4.02 24.14
CA ASP A 93 -6.13 4.83 25.34
C ASP A 93 -5.06 4.16 26.23
N ILE A 94 -4.02 3.57 25.61
CA ILE A 94 -2.91 2.90 26.30
C ILE A 94 -1.73 3.85 26.44
N ASN A 95 -1.18 3.95 27.66
CA ASN A 95 0.06 4.65 27.97
C ASN A 95 0.81 3.95 29.10
N LYS A 96 1.47 2.81 28.77
CA LYS A 96 2.22 2.00 29.74
C LYS A 96 3.71 2.30 29.68
N ARG A 97 4.42 2.10 30.78
CA ARG A 97 5.89 2.35 30.89
C ARG A 97 6.55 1.25 31.69
N GLY A 98 7.83 1.03 31.39
CA GLY A 98 8.69 0.13 32.15
C GLY A 98 10.15 0.53 31.98
N TYR A 99 11.01 -0.14 32.73
CA TYR A 99 12.46 0.09 32.69
C TYR A 99 13.17 -1.25 32.58
N ILE A 100 14.21 -1.27 31.77
CA ILE A 100 15.15 -2.38 31.69
C ILE A 100 16.53 -1.89 32.07
N VAL A 101 17.36 -2.81 32.59
CA VAL A 101 18.80 -2.64 32.76
C VAL A 101 19.45 -3.64 31.83
N PHE A 102 20.28 -3.19 30.92
CA PHE A 102 20.93 -4.09 29.99
C PHE A 102 21.93 -5.00 30.71
N ASP A 103 21.88 -6.29 30.39
CA ASP A 103 22.68 -7.36 30.97
C ASP A 103 23.29 -8.18 29.83
N ALA A 104 24.61 -8.22 29.75
CA ALA A 104 25.32 -8.94 28.68
C ALA A 104 25.14 -10.47 28.75
N ASP A 105 24.88 -11.01 29.96
CA ASP A 105 24.61 -12.44 30.14
C ASP A 105 23.17 -12.81 29.74
N ASN A 106 22.25 -11.81 29.73
CA ASN A 106 20.85 -11.93 29.35
C ASN A 106 20.46 -10.80 28.37
N PRO A 107 20.97 -10.84 27.12
CA PRO A 107 20.88 -9.71 26.19
C PRO A 107 19.47 -9.42 25.69
N TYR A 108 18.52 -10.33 25.85
CA TYR A 108 17.14 -10.14 25.40
C TYR A 108 16.24 -9.70 26.54
N SER A 109 15.62 -8.54 26.38
CA SER A 109 14.56 -8.03 27.27
C SER A 109 13.24 -8.10 26.54
N MET A 110 12.27 -8.84 27.08
CA MET A 110 10.98 -9.09 26.43
C MET A 110 9.82 -8.67 27.33
N PHE A 111 8.74 -8.21 26.72
CA PHE A 111 7.45 -8.05 27.37
C PHE A 111 6.31 -8.39 26.41
N SER A 112 5.19 -8.86 26.97
CA SER A 112 4.00 -9.15 26.16
C SER A 112 2.85 -8.23 26.53
N PHE A 113 1.97 -8.00 25.55
CA PHE A 113 0.70 -7.32 25.74
C PHE A 113 -0.32 -7.84 24.73
N SER A 114 -1.59 -7.55 24.98
CA SER A 114 -2.68 -7.80 24.03
C SER A 114 -3.68 -6.65 24.08
N SER A 115 -4.47 -6.50 23.02
CA SER A 115 -5.59 -5.55 22.96
C SER A 115 -6.65 -6.03 21.97
N ASP A 116 -7.91 -5.77 22.31
CA ASP A 116 -9.06 -6.01 21.41
C ASP A 116 -9.38 -4.80 20.52
N ILE A 117 -8.62 -3.70 20.66
CA ILE A 117 -8.88 -2.44 19.94
C ILE A 117 -7.94 -2.34 18.73
N ASN A 118 -8.53 -2.18 17.55
CA ASN A 118 -7.78 -1.95 16.30
C ASN A 118 -7.07 -0.60 16.33
N GLY A 119 -5.89 -0.55 15.77
CA GLY A 119 -5.12 0.70 15.64
C GLY A 119 -3.63 0.49 15.71
N ILE A 120 -2.91 1.59 15.86
CA ILE A 120 -1.46 1.62 15.96
C ILE A 120 -1.01 1.62 17.42
N TYR A 121 -0.01 0.78 17.69
CA TYR A 121 0.65 0.67 19.00
C TYR A 121 2.14 1.00 18.83
N THR A 122 2.56 2.11 19.40
CA THR A 122 3.95 2.56 19.32
C THR A 122 4.73 2.13 20.54
N VAL A 123 5.79 1.36 20.32
CA VAL A 123 6.80 1.05 21.32
C VAL A 123 7.94 2.06 21.18
N SER A 124 8.38 2.65 22.31
CA SER A 124 9.53 3.57 22.32
C SER A 124 10.54 3.12 23.37
N ILE A 125 11.83 3.25 23.03
CA ILE A 125 13.00 2.94 23.85
C ILE A 125 13.76 4.25 24.03
N GLU A 126 13.89 4.73 25.25
CA GLU A 126 14.63 5.95 25.60
C GLU A 126 15.81 5.61 26.52
N LEU A 127 17.03 5.82 26.01
CA LEU A 127 18.26 5.61 26.75
C LEU A 127 18.56 6.76 27.74
N THR A 128 19.51 6.56 28.67
CA THR A 128 19.88 7.57 29.67
C THR A 128 20.48 8.84 29.08
N ASP A 129 21.08 8.78 27.90
CA ASP A 129 21.57 9.95 27.15
C ASP A 129 20.49 10.70 26.37
N ARG A 130 19.21 10.24 26.46
CA ARG A 130 18.02 10.70 25.74
C ARG A 130 17.93 10.29 24.28
N THR A 131 18.78 9.41 23.80
CA THR A 131 18.59 8.78 22.50
C THR A 131 17.29 7.98 22.51
N LYS A 132 16.49 8.11 21.44
CA LYS A 132 15.19 7.46 21.33
C LYS A 132 15.10 6.65 20.07
N TYR A 133 14.55 5.46 20.24
CA TYR A 133 14.13 4.58 19.14
C TYR A 133 12.64 4.29 19.29
N SER A 134 11.95 4.07 18.20
CA SER A 134 10.54 3.70 18.25
C SER A 134 10.15 2.89 17.03
N PHE A 135 9.12 2.07 17.19
CA PHE A 135 8.50 1.32 16.11
C PHE A 135 7.01 1.13 16.35
N ASN A 136 6.29 0.91 15.25
CA ASN A 136 4.85 0.72 15.26
C ASN A 136 4.48 -0.74 15.05
N ILE A 137 3.39 -1.14 15.72
CA ILE A 137 2.71 -2.43 15.61
C ILE A 137 1.26 -2.13 15.24
N GLY A 138 0.69 -2.86 14.29
CA GLY A 138 -0.74 -2.77 13.94
C GLY A 138 -1.54 -3.89 14.59
N ILE A 139 -2.66 -3.55 15.19
CA ILE A 139 -3.67 -4.53 15.63
C ILE A 139 -4.92 -4.31 14.77
N LEU A 140 -5.31 -5.34 14.02
CA LEU A 140 -6.51 -5.38 13.20
C LEU A 140 -6.84 -6.83 12.85
N PRO A 141 -8.12 -7.18 12.59
CA PRO A 141 -8.43 -8.51 12.10
C PRO A 141 -7.78 -8.77 10.74
N ARG A 142 -7.22 -9.97 10.57
CA ARG A 142 -6.77 -10.42 9.25
C ARG A 142 -7.97 -10.49 8.31
N ASN A 143 -7.86 -9.91 7.14
CA ASN A 143 -8.92 -9.93 6.16
C ASN A 143 -8.83 -11.18 5.28
N GLU A 144 -10.00 -11.76 4.96
CA GLU A 144 -10.11 -12.65 3.82
C GLU A 144 -10.02 -11.81 2.54
N LYS A 145 -9.42 -12.37 1.49
CA LYS A 145 -9.37 -11.68 0.20
C LYS A 145 -10.75 -11.51 -0.40
N ALA A 146 -10.97 -10.35 -0.96
CA ALA A 146 -12.13 -10.11 -1.79
C ALA A 146 -12.00 -10.93 -3.09
N ASP A 147 -13.02 -11.74 -3.36
CA ASP A 147 -13.23 -12.44 -4.63
C ASP A 147 -14.40 -11.76 -5.37
N ASP A 148 -14.32 -10.44 -5.44
CA ASP A 148 -15.29 -9.58 -6.13
C ASP A 148 -14.64 -8.90 -7.34
N ASP A 149 -15.45 -8.19 -8.11
CA ASP A 149 -14.99 -7.51 -9.32
C ASP A 149 -14.19 -6.23 -8.99
N PHE A 150 -14.10 -5.81 -7.70
CA PHE A 150 -13.35 -4.63 -7.31
C PHE A 150 -11.94 -4.99 -6.86
N LEU A 151 -10.96 -4.36 -7.48
CA LEU A 151 -9.54 -4.60 -7.25
C LEU A 151 -9.03 -3.67 -6.14
N TYR A 152 -8.76 -4.21 -4.97
CA TYR A 152 -8.06 -3.54 -3.87
C TYR A 152 -6.55 -3.75 -4.03
N GLY A 153 -5.91 -2.81 -4.69
CA GLY A 153 -4.52 -2.94 -5.12
C GLY A 153 -3.54 -2.15 -4.28
N ILE A 154 -2.29 -2.56 -4.40
CA ILE A 154 -1.11 -1.85 -3.89
C ILE A 154 0.01 -1.85 -4.91
N GLN A 155 0.94 -0.89 -4.79
CA GLN A 155 2.22 -0.91 -5.52
C GLN A 155 3.38 -1.09 -4.53
N PRO A 156 3.84 -2.33 -4.27
CA PRO A 156 4.80 -2.64 -3.22
C PRO A 156 6.26 -2.66 -3.68
N TYR A 157 6.53 -2.57 -4.98
CA TYR A 157 7.87 -2.65 -5.58
C TYR A 157 8.65 -3.94 -5.23
N ILE A 158 7.97 -5.10 -5.30
CA ILE A 158 8.64 -6.40 -5.09
C ILE A 158 9.68 -6.68 -6.16
N THR A 159 9.43 -6.24 -7.40
CA THR A 159 10.41 -6.34 -8.50
C THR A 159 11.69 -5.60 -8.16
N ARG A 160 11.59 -4.38 -7.65
CA ARG A 160 12.75 -3.58 -7.23
C ARG A 160 13.44 -4.19 -6.03
N ALA A 161 12.70 -4.69 -5.04
CA ALA A 161 13.25 -5.40 -3.88
C ALA A 161 14.05 -6.63 -4.29
N TYR A 162 13.64 -7.35 -5.34
CA TYR A 162 14.34 -8.52 -5.84
C TYR A 162 15.53 -8.19 -6.74
N CYS A 163 15.36 -7.23 -7.68
CA CYS A 163 16.31 -7.01 -8.79
C CYS A 163 17.28 -5.84 -8.58
N TRP A 164 16.95 -4.83 -7.76
CA TRP A 164 17.68 -3.55 -7.72
C TRP A 164 18.59 -3.41 -6.49
N GLY A 165 18.65 -4.41 -5.62
CA GLY A 165 19.60 -4.50 -4.52
C GLY A 165 19.13 -3.88 -3.20
N GLU A 166 20.08 -3.71 -2.27
CA GLU A 166 19.84 -3.41 -0.86
C GLU A 166 18.98 -2.16 -0.59
N GLY A 167 19.03 -1.15 -1.48
CA GLY A 167 18.22 0.07 -1.31
C GLY A 167 16.70 -0.16 -1.41
N PHE A 168 16.27 -1.29 -1.97
CA PHE A 168 14.86 -1.66 -2.14
C PHE A 168 14.45 -2.89 -1.32
N GLN A 169 15.39 -3.61 -0.74
CA GLN A 169 15.13 -4.72 0.17
C GLN A 169 14.67 -4.19 1.53
N LEU A 170 14.05 -5.04 2.32
CA LEU A 170 13.81 -4.73 3.72
C LEU A 170 15.16 -4.79 4.47
N PRO A 171 15.41 -3.86 5.41
CA PRO A 171 16.60 -3.92 6.22
C PRO A 171 16.73 -5.28 6.94
N ASN A 172 17.94 -5.84 6.95
CA ASN A 172 18.27 -7.13 7.55
C ASN A 172 17.71 -8.38 6.85
N TYR A 173 17.12 -8.24 5.66
CA TYR A 173 16.57 -9.36 4.88
C TYR A 173 17.14 -9.39 3.47
N ASN A 174 17.33 -10.58 2.93
CA ASN A 174 17.73 -10.75 1.53
C ASN A 174 16.53 -10.47 0.58
N ALA A 175 16.78 -10.52 -0.72
CA ALA A 175 15.80 -10.22 -1.75
C ALA A 175 14.53 -11.11 -1.66
N GLU A 176 14.72 -12.42 -1.48
CA GLU A 176 13.61 -13.38 -1.42
C GLU A 176 12.79 -13.23 -0.13
N GLU A 177 13.46 -13.10 1.01
CA GLU A 177 12.82 -12.85 2.29
C GLU A 177 12.04 -11.52 2.27
N SER A 178 12.61 -10.47 1.67
CA SER A 178 11.94 -9.18 1.50
C SER A 178 10.65 -9.30 0.69
N VAL A 179 10.68 -10.00 -0.45
CA VAL A 179 9.49 -10.23 -1.27
C VAL A 179 8.42 -11.00 -0.49
N ASN A 180 8.79 -12.09 0.19
CA ASN A 180 7.85 -12.89 0.96
C ASN A 180 7.16 -12.05 2.05
N ARG A 181 7.93 -11.33 2.87
CA ARG A 181 7.39 -10.51 3.97
C ARG A 181 6.49 -9.35 3.47
N ILE A 182 6.83 -8.75 2.34
CA ILE A 182 5.98 -7.73 1.70
C ILE A 182 4.64 -8.34 1.28
N LEU A 183 4.66 -9.53 0.65
CA LEU A 183 3.46 -10.21 0.20
C LEU A 183 2.63 -10.77 1.37
N ASP A 184 3.26 -11.32 2.42
CA ASP A 184 2.59 -11.75 3.66
C ASP A 184 1.85 -10.58 4.33
N THR A 185 2.50 -9.39 4.36
CA THR A 185 1.88 -8.19 4.91
C THR A 185 0.68 -7.73 4.06
N ALA A 186 0.79 -7.76 2.73
CA ALA A 186 -0.29 -7.44 1.81
C ALA A 186 -1.46 -8.43 1.92
N ASP A 187 -1.15 -9.73 2.05
CA ASP A 187 -2.11 -10.79 2.26
C ASP A 187 -2.92 -10.59 3.55
N TYR A 188 -2.23 -10.22 4.64
CA TYR A 188 -2.88 -9.94 5.91
C TYR A 188 -3.93 -8.83 5.81
N LEU A 189 -3.68 -7.79 5.00
CA LEU A 189 -4.62 -6.70 4.77
C LEU A 189 -5.81 -7.08 3.89
N GLY A 190 -5.78 -8.24 3.21
CA GLY A 190 -6.81 -8.68 2.25
C GLY A 190 -6.69 -8.06 0.86
N VAL A 191 -5.52 -7.54 0.51
CA VAL A 191 -5.23 -7.02 -0.84
C VAL A 191 -5.39 -8.15 -1.87
N ASN A 192 -6.01 -7.86 -3.01
CA ASN A 192 -6.24 -8.82 -4.09
C ASN A 192 -5.53 -8.48 -5.41
N LEU A 193 -4.79 -7.37 -5.46
CA LEU A 193 -4.04 -6.94 -6.63
C LEU A 193 -2.67 -6.34 -6.25
N VAL A 194 -1.62 -6.80 -6.91
CA VAL A 194 -0.28 -6.21 -6.85
C VAL A 194 0.07 -5.60 -8.19
N ARG A 195 0.30 -4.28 -8.23
CA ARG A 195 0.73 -3.56 -9.44
C ARG A 195 2.23 -3.38 -9.43
N GLU A 196 2.91 -3.79 -10.51
CA GLU A 196 4.38 -3.77 -10.62
C GLU A 196 4.86 -3.30 -11.99
N ASP A 197 5.94 -2.52 -11.98
CA ASP A 197 6.82 -2.42 -13.12
C ASP A 197 7.57 -3.76 -13.24
N SER A 198 7.48 -4.43 -14.38
CA SER A 198 8.12 -5.73 -14.61
C SER A 198 9.63 -5.74 -14.29
N VAL A 199 10.25 -6.90 -14.34
CA VAL A 199 11.72 -7.08 -14.30
C VAL A 199 12.43 -6.13 -15.30
N GLY A 200 11.66 -5.58 -16.24
CA GLY A 200 12.09 -4.67 -17.30
C GLY A 200 12.43 -5.43 -18.58
N TRP A 201 11.88 -4.95 -19.70
CA TRP A 201 12.10 -5.56 -21.01
C TRP A 201 13.59 -5.83 -21.29
N GLY A 202 14.47 -4.83 -21.06
CA GLY A 202 15.90 -4.96 -21.29
C GLY A 202 16.62 -5.97 -20.39
N ALA A 203 16.06 -6.32 -19.24
CA ALA A 203 16.59 -7.38 -18.39
C ALA A 203 16.16 -8.77 -18.89
N MET A 204 14.96 -8.87 -19.45
CA MET A 204 14.39 -10.12 -19.95
C MET A 204 14.85 -10.45 -21.38
N GLN A 205 15.01 -9.45 -22.25
CA GLN A 205 15.47 -9.62 -23.64
C GLN A 205 16.67 -8.71 -23.89
N ARG A 206 17.80 -9.26 -24.31
CA ARG A 206 19.09 -8.55 -24.39
C ARG A 206 19.37 -7.95 -25.75
N GLU A 207 18.64 -8.34 -26.78
CA GLU A 207 18.79 -7.90 -28.15
C GLU A 207 17.48 -8.01 -28.94
N ALA A 208 17.39 -7.28 -30.04
CA ALA A 208 16.24 -7.32 -30.93
C ALA A 208 15.97 -8.75 -31.42
N PHE A 209 14.72 -9.20 -31.30
CA PHE A 209 14.26 -10.54 -31.67
C PHE A 209 14.94 -11.70 -30.91
N GLY A 210 15.74 -11.41 -29.88
CA GLY A 210 16.42 -12.40 -29.03
C GLY A 210 15.43 -13.24 -28.18
N ALA A 211 15.96 -14.25 -27.52
CA ALA A 211 15.20 -15.02 -26.54
C ALA A 211 14.81 -14.12 -25.33
N VAL A 212 13.64 -14.38 -24.75
CA VAL A 212 13.16 -13.72 -23.53
C VAL A 212 13.38 -14.66 -22.35
N ASP A 213 14.04 -14.18 -21.31
CA ASP A 213 14.24 -14.89 -20.04
C ASP A 213 13.15 -14.47 -19.05
N PHE A 214 12.22 -15.39 -18.77
CA PHE A 214 11.11 -15.19 -17.85
C PHE A 214 11.40 -15.63 -16.42
N THR A 215 12.59 -16.19 -16.13
CA THR A 215 12.88 -16.87 -14.84
C THR A 215 12.51 -16.05 -13.62
N VAL A 216 12.92 -14.77 -13.56
CA VAL A 216 12.61 -13.90 -12.41
C VAL A 216 11.16 -13.43 -12.44
N GLN A 217 10.65 -13.09 -13.63
CA GLN A 217 9.27 -12.65 -13.78
C GLN A 217 8.27 -13.75 -13.38
N ASP A 218 8.51 -15.00 -13.78
CA ASP A 218 7.72 -16.17 -13.39
C ASP A 218 7.71 -16.36 -11.87
N MET A 219 8.87 -16.24 -11.24
CA MET A 219 8.97 -16.36 -9.78
C MET A 219 8.13 -15.30 -9.07
N LEU A 220 8.19 -14.01 -9.52
CA LEU A 220 7.41 -12.92 -8.91
C LEU A 220 5.91 -13.10 -9.13
N VAL A 221 5.49 -13.43 -10.35
CA VAL A 221 4.08 -13.71 -10.68
C VAL A 221 3.56 -14.87 -9.83
N ASN A 222 4.33 -15.97 -9.75
CA ASN A 222 3.93 -17.15 -8.97
C ASN A 222 3.79 -16.81 -7.48
N LYS A 223 4.74 -16.06 -6.89
CA LYS A 223 4.66 -15.65 -5.48
C LYS A 223 3.41 -14.80 -5.20
N VAL A 224 3.05 -13.87 -6.08
CA VAL A 224 1.83 -13.07 -5.95
C VAL A 224 0.59 -13.97 -6.03
N ASN A 225 0.55 -14.89 -7.00
CA ASN A 225 -0.58 -15.81 -7.19
C ASN A 225 -0.70 -16.84 -6.04
N GLU A 226 0.41 -17.31 -5.48
CA GLU A 226 0.43 -18.19 -4.30
C GLU A 226 -0.22 -17.53 -3.07
N HIS A 227 -0.13 -16.20 -2.97
CA HIS A 227 -0.86 -15.41 -1.97
C HIS A 227 -2.32 -15.11 -2.40
N GLY A 228 -2.81 -15.68 -3.50
CA GLY A 228 -4.17 -15.45 -4.01
C GLY A 228 -4.42 -14.03 -4.52
N MET A 229 -3.38 -13.29 -4.89
CA MET A 229 -3.47 -11.97 -5.50
C MET A 229 -3.29 -12.03 -7.00
N LYS A 230 -3.89 -11.09 -7.73
CA LYS A 230 -3.64 -10.88 -9.16
C LYS A 230 -2.41 -10.00 -9.35
N TYR A 231 -1.70 -10.22 -10.46
CA TYR A 231 -0.52 -9.45 -10.84
C TYR A 231 -0.88 -8.42 -11.91
N ASN A 232 -0.85 -7.13 -11.61
CA ASN A 232 -0.98 -6.08 -12.62
C ASN A 232 0.40 -5.74 -13.17
N TRP A 233 0.64 -6.16 -14.41
CA TRP A 233 1.88 -5.92 -15.12
C TRP A 233 1.80 -4.63 -15.92
N ILE A 234 2.64 -3.64 -15.57
CA ILE A 234 2.90 -2.49 -16.43
C ILE A 234 3.75 -2.99 -17.61
N LEU A 235 3.11 -3.33 -18.70
CA LEU A 235 3.75 -3.76 -19.94
C LEU A 235 4.19 -2.52 -20.71
N GLY A 236 5.45 -2.11 -20.51
CA GLY A 236 5.95 -0.86 -21.05
C GLY A 236 7.45 -0.69 -20.89
N PHE A 237 7.89 0.51 -21.25
CA PHE A 237 9.24 1.01 -21.19
C PHE A 237 10.21 0.32 -22.15
N ASN A 238 11.19 1.08 -22.64
CA ASN A 238 12.19 0.56 -23.56
C ASN A 238 13.28 -0.25 -22.86
N ALA A 239 13.83 -1.21 -23.62
CA ALA A 239 14.92 -2.06 -23.18
C ALA A 239 16.31 -1.41 -23.29
N GLY A 240 16.43 -0.34 -24.07
CA GLY A 240 17.69 0.35 -24.37
C GLY A 240 17.68 0.90 -25.80
N GLU A 241 18.79 1.49 -26.25
CA GLU A 241 18.90 2.14 -27.58
C GLU A 241 18.48 1.22 -28.74
N TRP A 242 18.79 -0.08 -28.66
CA TRP A 242 18.46 -1.06 -29.70
C TRP A 242 16.94 -1.25 -29.89
N SER A 243 16.15 -0.97 -28.88
CA SER A 243 14.69 -1.15 -28.88
C SER A 243 13.93 0.13 -29.26
N VAL A 244 14.60 1.28 -29.33
CA VAL A 244 13.97 2.57 -29.62
C VAL A 244 13.63 2.70 -31.10
N ALA A 245 12.50 3.35 -31.42
CA ALA A 245 12.12 3.65 -32.79
C ALA A 245 13.20 4.50 -33.50
N ASP A 246 13.52 4.17 -34.78
CA ASP A 246 14.66 4.73 -35.51
C ASP A 246 14.72 6.25 -35.51
N LYS A 247 13.57 6.92 -35.59
CA LYS A 247 13.49 8.39 -35.60
C LYS A 247 13.94 9.06 -34.29
N TYR A 248 14.06 8.31 -33.21
CA TYR A 248 14.50 8.82 -31.91
C TYR A 248 15.94 8.44 -31.56
N LYS A 249 16.61 7.57 -32.33
CA LYS A 249 17.97 7.10 -32.04
C LYS A 249 18.99 8.23 -31.97
N ASP A 250 18.91 9.22 -32.86
CA ASP A 250 19.81 10.38 -32.86
C ASP A 250 19.64 11.29 -31.63
N SER A 251 18.48 11.22 -30.96
CA SER A 251 18.16 11.99 -29.75
C SER A 251 18.15 11.13 -28.49
N TYR A 252 18.56 9.86 -28.60
CA TYR A 252 18.55 8.94 -27.49
C TYR A 252 19.44 9.42 -26.34
N ASP A 253 18.92 9.40 -25.13
CA ASP A 253 19.61 9.70 -23.89
C ASP A 253 19.39 8.51 -22.93
N GLU A 254 20.46 7.85 -22.53
CA GLU A 254 20.42 6.65 -21.69
C GLU A 254 19.66 6.89 -20.36
N SER A 255 19.78 8.08 -19.79
CA SER A 255 19.09 8.43 -18.51
C SER A 255 17.57 8.47 -18.64
N THR A 256 17.04 8.72 -19.84
CA THR A 256 15.60 8.82 -20.13
C THR A 256 15.17 7.89 -21.27
N GLY A 257 16.06 7.02 -21.72
CA GLY A 257 15.86 6.12 -22.87
C GLY A 257 14.65 5.22 -22.76
N TRP A 258 14.32 4.84 -21.54
CA TRP A 258 13.17 4.00 -21.19
C TRP A 258 11.80 4.64 -21.52
N THR A 259 11.74 5.96 -21.73
CA THR A 259 10.49 6.69 -22.05
C THR A 259 10.23 6.87 -23.56
N TYR A 260 11.19 6.57 -24.43
CA TYR A 260 10.99 6.73 -25.87
C TYR A 260 10.04 5.67 -26.44
N PRO A 261 9.28 5.99 -27.50
CA PRO A 261 8.51 4.99 -28.24
C PRO A 261 9.42 3.86 -28.75
N PRO A 262 9.02 2.60 -28.58
CA PRO A 262 9.80 1.48 -29.07
C PRO A 262 9.74 1.36 -30.60
N ASN A 263 10.74 0.67 -31.18
CA ASN A 263 10.60 0.12 -32.52
C ASN A 263 9.47 -0.90 -32.52
N GLU A 264 8.48 -0.69 -33.38
CA GLU A 264 7.24 -1.43 -33.38
C GLU A 264 7.43 -2.93 -33.60
N GLU A 265 8.28 -3.33 -34.55
CA GLU A 265 8.48 -4.75 -34.86
C GLU A 265 9.17 -5.49 -33.69
N ILE A 266 10.16 -4.86 -33.09
CA ILE A 266 10.89 -5.42 -31.95
C ILE A 266 9.98 -5.50 -30.71
N TRP A 267 9.16 -4.47 -30.48
CA TRP A 267 8.17 -4.44 -29.40
C TRP A 267 7.14 -5.55 -29.53
N LEU A 268 6.55 -5.70 -30.72
CA LEU A 268 5.54 -6.72 -30.97
C LEU A 268 6.12 -8.14 -30.90
N ASP A 269 7.38 -8.35 -31.26
CA ASP A 269 8.08 -9.64 -31.03
C ASP A 269 8.17 -9.96 -29.53
N PHE A 270 8.59 -8.99 -28.72
CA PHE A 270 8.63 -9.15 -27.26
C PHE A 270 7.24 -9.44 -26.67
N VAL A 271 6.25 -8.63 -27.04
CA VAL A 271 4.86 -8.81 -26.56
C VAL A 271 4.29 -10.17 -27.00
N THR A 272 4.57 -10.62 -28.21
CA THR A 272 4.11 -11.93 -28.70
C THR A 272 4.70 -13.06 -27.87
N LYS A 273 6.01 -13.06 -27.64
CA LYS A 273 6.69 -14.07 -26.82
C LYS A 273 6.17 -14.06 -25.37
N THR A 274 5.91 -12.85 -24.83
CA THR A 274 5.35 -12.69 -23.48
C THR A 274 3.93 -13.23 -23.40
N ALA A 275 3.08 -12.90 -24.37
CA ALA A 275 1.70 -13.39 -24.43
C ALA A 275 1.62 -14.91 -24.63
N GLU A 276 2.51 -15.49 -25.46
CA GLU A 276 2.63 -16.93 -25.65
C GLU A 276 3.04 -17.64 -24.36
N HIS A 277 4.03 -17.09 -23.64
CA HIS A 277 4.53 -17.66 -22.37
C HIS A 277 3.45 -17.71 -21.29
N TYR A 278 2.65 -16.66 -21.16
CA TYR A 278 1.57 -16.55 -20.17
C TYR A 278 0.18 -16.90 -20.73
N SER A 279 0.09 -17.63 -21.85
CA SER A 279 -1.17 -17.90 -22.57
C SER A 279 -2.29 -18.46 -21.72
N ASP A 280 -1.97 -19.24 -20.69
CA ASP A 280 -2.94 -19.89 -19.80
C ASP A 280 -3.20 -19.10 -18.50
N SER A 281 -2.54 -17.95 -18.29
CA SER A 281 -2.64 -17.17 -17.05
C SER A 281 -3.72 -16.10 -17.15
N THR A 282 -4.79 -16.24 -16.36
CA THR A 282 -5.85 -15.23 -16.23
C THR A 282 -5.68 -14.30 -15.03
N ASP A 283 -4.67 -14.54 -14.18
CA ASP A 283 -4.39 -13.77 -12.98
C ASP A 283 -3.41 -12.62 -13.22
N ILE A 284 -3.03 -12.39 -14.51
CA ILE A 284 -2.25 -11.25 -14.94
C ILE A 284 -3.18 -10.23 -15.59
N LEU A 285 -3.17 -8.99 -15.08
CA LEU A 285 -3.76 -7.83 -15.71
C LEU A 285 -2.66 -7.10 -16.51
N TRP A 286 -2.95 -6.78 -17.76
CA TRP A 286 -2.00 -6.16 -18.68
C TRP A 286 -2.28 -4.67 -18.80
N GLU A 287 -1.50 -3.83 -18.10
CA GLU A 287 -1.54 -2.37 -18.22
C GLU A 287 -0.54 -1.93 -19.29
N ILE A 288 -1.03 -1.38 -20.41
CA ILE A 288 -0.17 -1.02 -21.53
C ILE A 288 0.41 0.36 -21.33
N TRP A 289 1.68 0.41 -20.90
CA TRP A 289 2.45 1.61 -20.55
C TRP A 289 2.00 2.25 -19.22
N ASN A 290 2.77 3.27 -18.78
CA ASN A 290 2.47 4.11 -17.62
C ASN A 290 2.47 5.57 -18.05
N GLU A 291 1.46 6.34 -17.67
CA GLU A 291 1.30 7.78 -17.90
C GLU A 291 1.69 8.24 -19.32
N PRO A 292 1.07 7.64 -20.37
CA PRO A 292 1.45 7.89 -21.75
C PRO A 292 1.13 9.32 -22.23
N ASN A 293 0.40 10.08 -21.43
CA ASN A 293 0.07 11.50 -21.64
C ASN A 293 1.03 12.45 -20.91
N TRP A 294 2.11 11.93 -20.30
CA TRP A 294 3.11 12.65 -19.51
C TRP A 294 4.53 12.32 -19.97
N ASP A 295 5.54 12.68 -19.18
CA ASP A 295 6.97 12.51 -19.49
C ASP A 295 7.43 11.03 -19.58
N PHE A 296 6.57 10.07 -19.21
CA PHE A 296 6.84 8.64 -19.32
C PHE A 296 6.71 8.10 -20.76
N PHE A 297 6.18 8.90 -21.70
CA PHE A 297 6.15 8.56 -23.12
C PHE A 297 6.52 9.78 -23.98
N LYS A 298 7.70 9.77 -24.55
CA LYS A 298 8.23 10.87 -25.37
C LYS A 298 7.70 10.91 -26.81
N GLY A 299 6.78 10.01 -27.17
CA GLY A 299 6.09 10.00 -28.45
C GLY A 299 4.88 10.91 -28.50
N SER A 300 4.27 11.01 -29.70
CA SER A 300 2.97 11.67 -29.83
C SER A 300 1.83 10.80 -29.32
N PRO A 301 0.65 11.36 -29.00
CA PRO A 301 -0.53 10.58 -28.67
C PRO A 301 -0.87 9.52 -29.72
N GLU A 302 -0.71 9.82 -31.02
CA GLU A 302 -0.99 8.90 -32.12
C GLU A 302 -0.02 7.70 -32.12
N GLU A 303 1.23 7.90 -31.73
CA GLU A 303 2.19 6.81 -31.57
C GLU A 303 1.81 5.90 -30.42
N TYR A 304 1.39 6.48 -29.30
CA TYR A 304 0.85 5.69 -28.18
C TYR A 304 -0.43 4.93 -28.61
N PHE A 305 -1.34 5.58 -29.31
CA PHE A 305 -2.58 4.93 -29.78
C PHE A 305 -2.30 3.74 -30.71
N SER A 306 -1.28 3.87 -31.58
CA SER A 306 -0.84 2.75 -32.41
C SER A 306 -0.23 1.62 -31.59
N LEU A 307 0.64 1.96 -30.63
CA LEU A 307 1.25 1.00 -29.70
C LEU A 307 0.17 0.25 -28.91
N LEU A 308 -0.75 0.99 -28.30
CA LEU A 308 -1.86 0.45 -27.49
C LEU A 308 -2.71 -0.56 -28.30
N GLU A 309 -3.18 -0.15 -29.50
CA GLU A 309 -4.03 -1.00 -30.33
C GLU A 309 -3.32 -2.27 -30.78
N LYS A 310 -2.07 -2.18 -31.23
CA LYS A 310 -1.29 -3.32 -31.70
C LYS A 310 -0.92 -4.28 -30.58
N THR A 311 -0.50 -3.75 -29.44
CA THR A 311 -0.20 -4.54 -28.25
C THR A 311 -1.44 -5.28 -27.74
N ALA A 312 -2.57 -4.57 -27.59
CA ALA A 312 -3.83 -5.17 -27.19
C ALA A 312 -4.31 -6.25 -28.19
N THR A 313 -4.09 -6.02 -29.48
CA THR A 313 -4.42 -7.00 -30.55
C THR A 313 -3.59 -8.28 -30.38
N VAL A 314 -2.29 -8.18 -30.13
CA VAL A 314 -1.44 -9.37 -29.91
C VAL A 314 -1.91 -10.14 -28.68
N LEU A 315 -2.11 -9.44 -27.55
CA LEU A 315 -2.57 -10.05 -26.30
C LEU A 315 -3.90 -10.78 -26.48
N LYS A 316 -4.91 -10.11 -27.06
CA LYS A 316 -6.27 -10.69 -27.26
C LYS A 316 -6.31 -11.81 -28.31
N ASN A 317 -5.42 -11.78 -29.30
CA ASN A 317 -5.29 -12.88 -30.25
C ASN A 317 -4.69 -14.14 -29.61
N GLN A 318 -3.80 -13.96 -28.64
CA GLN A 318 -3.22 -15.08 -27.89
C GLN A 318 -4.21 -15.69 -26.91
N ASN A 319 -4.87 -14.84 -26.11
CA ASN A 319 -5.95 -15.27 -25.23
C ASN A 319 -6.99 -14.15 -25.08
N HIS A 320 -8.21 -14.37 -25.53
CA HIS A 320 -9.29 -13.39 -25.46
C HIS A 320 -9.75 -13.09 -24.03
N GLU A 321 -9.46 -13.98 -23.06
CA GLU A 321 -9.77 -13.81 -21.63
C GLU A 321 -8.77 -12.89 -20.91
N PHE A 322 -7.62 -12.58 -21.51
CA PHE A 322 -6.68 -11.65 -20.88
C PHE A 322 -7.36 -10.33 -20.52
N TYR A 323 -7.16 -9.88 -19.29
CA TYR A 323 -7.61 -8.57 -18.86
C TYR A 323 -6.60 -7.51 -19.30
N VAL A 324 -6.96 -6.70 -20.29
CA VAL A 324 -6.08 -5.70 -20.91
C VAL A 324 -6.69 -4.31 -20.74
N PHE A 325 -5.90 -3.35 -20.28
CA PHE A 325 -6.34 -1.97 -20.16
C PHE A 325 -5.24 -0.96 -20.54
N SER A 326 -5.64 0.29 -20.81
CA SER A 326 -4.68 1.34 -21.18
C SER A 326 -3.85 1.76 -19.99
N GLY A 327 -2.64 2.24 -20.22
CA GLY A 327 -1.81 2.85 -19.18
C GLY A 327 -2.54 3.97 -18.45
N GLY A 328 -2.35 4.05 -17.12
CA GLY A 328 -2.98 5.04 -16.28
C GLY A 328 -2.61 6.47 -16.70
N LEU A 329 -3.60 7.34 -16.88
CA LEU A 329 -3.38 8.72 -17.32
C LEU A 329 -3.04 9.63 -16.14
N ALA A 330 -1.91 10.34 -16.21
CA ALA A 330 -1.60 11.42 -15.28
C ALA A 330 -2.58 12.59 -15.45
N VAL A 331 -2.94 13.24 -14.32
CA VAL A 331 -3.83 14.42 -14.34
C VAL A 331 -5.08 14.19 -15.20
N ALA A 332 -5.72 13.05 -14.98
CA ALA A 332 -6.74 12.43 -15.84
C ALA A 332 -7.98 13.33 -16.12
N GLN A 333 -8.27 14.30 -15.24
CA GLN A 333 -9.40 15.24 -15.37
C GLN A 333 -9.20 16.34 -16.42
N LYS A 334 -8.00 16.47 -17.04
CA LYS A 334 -7.75 17.53 -18.04
C LYS A 334 -8.42 17.22 -19.37
N GLU A 335 -9.02 18.22 -20.00
CA GLU A 335 -9.64 18.14 -21.34
C GLU A 335 -8.68 17.61 -22.42
N SER A 336 -7.37 17.87 -22.28
CA SER A 336 -6.35 17.31 -23.18
C SER A 336 -6.31 15.80 -23.22
N ASN A 337 -6.90 15.11 -22.25
CA ASN A 337 -6.97 13.66 -22.17
C ASN A 337 -8.18 13.06 -22.91
N LEU A 338 -9.11 13.88 -23.38
CA LEU A 338 -10.29 13.39 -24.13
C LEU A 338 -9.92 12.46 -25.30
N PRO A 339 -8.87 12.71 -26.15
CA PRO A 339 -8.47 11.79 -27.20
C PRO A 339 -8.04 10.41 -26.69
N PHE A 340 -7.40 10.32 -25.52
CA PHE A 340 -7.01 9.05 -24.89
C PHE A 340 -8.24 8.25 -24.46
N TYR A 341 -9.23 8.90 -23.86
CA TYR A 341 -10.51 8.27 -23.50
C TYR A 341 -11.29 7.82 -24.72
N GLN A 342 -11.34 8.64 -25.80
CA GLN A 342 -11.98 8.26 -27.06
C GLN A 342 -11.31 7.03 -27.70
N LYS A 343 -9.96 6.96 -27.68
CA LYS A 343 -9.24 5.79 -28.17
C LYS A 343 -9.51 4.55 -27.31
N SER A 344 -9.53 4.69 -26.00
CA SER A 344 -9.90 3.59 -25.10
C SER A 344 -11.32 3.09 -25.36
N ALA A 345 -12.30 3.99 -25.54
CA ALA A 345 -13.67 3.62 -25.88
C ALA A 345 -13.76 2.88 -27.23
N GLU A 346 -13.02 3.35 -28.24
CA GLU A 346 -12.92 2.65 -29.54
C GLU A 346 -12.41 1.22 -29.37
N LEU A 347 -11.34 1.03 -28.57
CA LEU A 347 -10.72 -0.28 -28.40
C LEU A 347 -11.54 -1.21 -27.50
N ILE A 348 -12.25 -0.68 -26.50
CA ILE A 348 -13.22 -1.44 -25.70
C ILE A 348 -14.36 -1.93 -26.58
N ASN A 349 -14.91 -1.08 -27.44
CA ASN A 349 -15.96 -1.46 -28.40
C ASN A 349 -15.48 -2.51 -29.43
N LYS A 350 -14.16 -2.61 -29.68
CA LYS A 350 -13.55 -3.66 -30.50
C LYS A 350 -13.21 -4.93 -29.70
N ASN A 351 -13.49 -4.98 -28.41
CA ASN A 351 -13.07 -6.05 -27.47
C ASN A 351 -11.54 -6.26 -27.42
N LEU A 352 -10.77 -5.20 -27.62
CA LEU A 352 -9.32 -5.20 -27.49
C LEU A 352 -8.87 -4.76 -26.10
N LEU A 353 -9.64 -3.88 -25.44
CA LEU A 353 -9.45 -3.52 -24.04
C LEU A 353 -10.66 -3.94 -23.21
N ASN A 354 -10.43 -4.25 -21.94
CA ASN A 354 -11.46 -4.43 -20.92
C ASN A 354 -11.80 -3.10 -20.25
N ASN A 355 -10.78 -2.25 -20.02
CA ASN A 355 -10.93 -1.03 -19.28
C ASN A 355 -9.88 0.02 -19.67
N PHE A 356 -9.86 1.17 -18.97
CA PHE A 356 -8.86 2.21 -19.06
C PHE A 356 -8.26 2.51 -17.67
N GLY A 357 -7.00 2.98 -17.62
CA GLY A 357 -6.32 3.37 -16.39
C GLY A 357 -6.32 4.89 -16.18
N TYR A 358 -6.31 5.32 -14.91
CA TYR A 358 -6.08 6.71 -14.52
C TYR A 358 -5.36 6.80 -13.18
N HIS A 359 -4.66 7.93 -12.93
CA HIS A 359 -3.91 8.19 -11.72
C HIS A 359 -4.41 9.43 -10.99
N ASN A 360 -4.36 9.42 -9.67
CA ASN A 360 -4.64 10.59 -8.86
C ASN A 360 -3.79 10.64 -7.58
N HIS A 361 -2.97 11.70 -7.46
CA HIS A 361 -2.15 11.97 -6.28
C HIS A 361 -2.59 13.21 -5.50
N ASP A 362 -3.76 13.78 -5.82
CA ASP A 362 -4.31 14.94 -5.11
C ASP A 362 -4.86 14.54 -3.72
N GLY A 363 -4.86 15.50 -2.79
CA GLY A 363 -5.54 15.37 -1.52
C GLY A 363 -7.07 15.37 -1.65
N LEU A 364 -7.78 15.06 -0.56
CA LEU A 364 -9.26 14.97 -0.54
C LEU A 364 -9.95 16.26 -0.98
N ASP A 365 -9.38 17.43 -0.68
CA ASP A 365 -9.97 18.74 -1.02
C ASP A 365 -10.29 18.89 -2.51
N ASN A 366 -9.51 18.24 -3.37
CA ASN A 366 -9.69 18.28 -4.82
C ASN A 366 -10.30 17.00 -5.39
N TYR A 367 -10.35 15.91 -4.62
CA TYR A 367 -10.66 14.58 -5.14
C TYR A 367 -12.09 14.47 -5.71
N TYR A 368 -13.07 15.05 -5.03
CA TYR A 368 -14.44 15.09 -5.51
C TYR A 368 -14.57 15.76 -6.87
N ASP A 369 -14.02 16.97 -7.00
CA ASP A 369 -14.10 17.76 -8.24
C ASP A 369 -13.27 17.10 -9.36
N TYR A 370 -12.12 16.54 -9.02
CA TYR A 370 -11.28 15.74 -9.93
C TYR A 370 -12.06 14.58 -10.55
N MET A 371 -12.65 13.74 -9.71
CA MET A 371 -13.40 12.56 -10.16
C MET A 371 -14.59 12.95 -11.03
N ASN A 372 -15.36 13.95 -10.63
CA ASN A 372 -16.50 14.43 -11.43
C ASN A 372 -16.07 15.01 -12.79
N ALA A 373 -14.97 15.76 -12.84
CA ALA A 373 -14.45 16.28 -14.10
C ALA A 373 -13.94 15.15 -15.01
N MET A 374 -13.23 14.15 -14.46
CA MET A 374 -12.77 12.98 -15.19
C MET A 374 -13.97 12.17 -15.74
N LEU A 375 -14.96 11.87 -14.90
CA LEU A 375 -16.17 11.15 -15.30
C LEU A 375 -16.93 11.89 -16.43
N GLY A 376 -16.99 13.22 -16.37
CA GLY A 376 -17.56 14.02 -17.47
C GLY A 376 -16.80 13.85 -18.80
N LEU A 377 -15.47 13.66 -18.77
CA LEU A 377 -14.67 13.38 -19.97
C LEU A 377 -14.88 11.95 -20.47
N THR A 378 -14.97 10.98 -19.57
CA THR A 378 -15.22 9.57 -19.94
C THR A 378 -16.61 9.40 -20.55
N ASP A 379 -17.63 10.07 -20.01
CA ASP A 379 -18.98 10.11 -20.59
C ASP A 379 -18.97 10.75 -21.99
N ASN A 380 -18.27 11.87 -22.16
CA ASN A 380 -18.12 12.53 -23.47
C ASN A 380 -17.38 11.66 -24.49
N ALA A 381 -16.51 10.78 -24.04
CA ALA A 381 -15.81 9.81 -24.89
C ALA A 381 -16.64 8.58 -25.22
N GLY A 382 -17.79 8.38 -24.57
CA GLY A 382 -18.66 7.23 -24.75
C GLY A 382 -18.14 5.95 -24.06
N LEU A 383 -17.38 6.10 -22.97
CA LEU A 383 -16.94 4.98 -22.16
C LEU A 383 -18.11 4.45 -21.32
N SER A 384 -18.25 3.12 -21.30
CA SER A 384 -19.28 2.37 -20.56
C SER A 384 -18.74 1.68 -19.30
N VAL A 385 -17.45 1.85 -19.00
CA VAL A 385 -16.74 1.24 -17.87
C VAL A 385 -16.19 2.32 -16.96
N GLY A 386 -16.05 2.01 -15.67
CA GLY A 386 -15.68 3.00 -14.65
C GLY A 386 -14.17 3.28 -14.52
N GLY A 387 -13.35 2.55 -15.25
CA GLY A 387 -11.89 2.69 -15.17
C GLY A 387 -11.26 1.97 -13.99
N ILE A 388 -9.93 1.96 -13.97
CA ILE A 388 -9.11 1.52 -12.84
C ILE A 388 -8.27 2.71 -12.39
N ASN A 389 -8.39 3.11 -11.11
CA ASN A 389 -7.45 4.02 -10.48
C ASN A 389 -6.18 3.24 -10.17
N SER A 390 -5.33 3.06 -11.20
CA SER A 390 -4.18 2.18 -11.12
C SER A 390 -3.00 2.77 -10.35
N GLU A 391 -3.10 4.05 -9.93
CA GLU A 391 -2.11 4.67 -9.05
C GLU A 391 -2.73 5.86 -8.30
N SER A 392 -2.86 5.72 -6.98
CA SER A 392 -3.45 6.77 -6.15
C SER A 392 -2.74 6.88 -4.81
N GLY A 393 -2.16 8.03 -4.54
CA GLY A 393 -1.47 8.34 -3.29
C GLY A 393 -1.79 9.75 -2.81
N VAL A 394 -1.31 10.07 -1.61
CA VAL A 394 -1.31 11.43 -1.06
C VAL A 394 -0.04 11.60 -0.23
N GLY A 395 0.63 12.73 -0.41
CA GLY A 395 1.83 13.03 0.35
C GLY A 395 1.50 13.22 1.83
N GLY A 396 2.24 12.49 2.72
CA GLY A 396 2.10 12.60 4.17
C GLY A 396 0.99 11.73 4.75
N SER A 397 0.86 10.50 4.31
CA SER A 397 0.01 9.41 4.85
C SER A 397 -1.15 9.84 5.77
N ASP A 398 -2.12 10.58 5.21
CA ASP A 398 -3.37 10.84 5.93
C ASP A 398 -4.26 9.58 5.87
N ALA A 399 -4.43 8.94 7.02
CA ALA A 399 -5.20 7.71 7.18
C ALA A 399 -6.61 7.79 6.58
N ALA A 400 -7.29 8.90 6.79
CA ALA A 400 -8.64 9.12 6.29
C ALA A 400 -8.65 9.29 4.76
N THR A 401 -7.62 9.90 4.19
CA THR A 401 -7.56 10.20 2.75
C THR A 401 -7.54 8.94 1.91
N ILE A 402 -6.70 7.95 2.24
CA ILE A 402 -6.63 6.69 1.47
C ILE A 402 -7.96 5.95 1.53
N ALA A 403 -8.56 5.83 2.72
CA ALA A 403 -9.86 5.20 2.88
C ALA A 403 -10.95 5.91 2.05
N CYS A 404 -11.07 7.23 2.15
CA CYS A 404 -12.07 8.00 1.39
C CYS A 404 -11.85 7.93 -0.13
N LYS A 405 -10.60 7.95 -0.60
CA LYS A 405 -10.30 7.80 -2.03
C LYS A 405 -10.71 6.44 -2.56
N ALA A 406 -10.40 5.36 -1.82
CA ALA A 406 -10.81 4.00 -2.19
C ALA A 406 -12.35 3.86 -2.21
N LEU A 407 -13.04 4.37 -1.17
CA LEU A 407 -14.50 4.40 -1.07
C LEU A 407 -15.13 5.13 -2.25
N TYR A 408 -14.70 6.38 -2.49
CA TYR A 408 -15.30 7.20 -3.55
C TYR A 408 -14.98 6.65 -4.94
N THR A 409 -13.77 6.13 -5.17
CA THR A 409 -13.43 5.43 -6.41
C THR A 409 -14.42 4.30 -6.68
N ARG A 410 -14.67 3.44 -5.69
CA ARG A 410 -15.60 2.31 -5.84
C ARG A 410 -17.03 2.78 -6.11
N SER A 411 -17.50 3.79 -5.38
CA SER A 411 -18.88 4.32 -5.51
C SER A 411 -19.16 5.04 -6.84
N THR A 412 -18.12 5.40 -7.59
CA THR A 412 -18.24 5.95 -8.95
C THR A 412 -18.29 4.88 -10.05
N GLY A 413 -18.27 3.58 -9.68
CA GLY A 413 -18.34 2.47 -10.61
C GLY A 413 -16.99 2.06 -11.21
N ALA A 414 -15.87 2.53 -10.65
CA ALA A 414 -14.55 2.03 -11.00
C ALA A 414 -14.40 0.56 -10.61
N GLU A 415 -13.57 -0.18 -11.33
CA GLU A 415 -13.28 -1.59 -11.08
C GLU A 415 -12.08 -1.81 -10.16
N GLY A 416 -11.31 -0.76 -9.82
CA GLY A 416 -10.18 -0.92 -8.93
C GLY A 416 -9.58 0.39 -8.43
N PHE A 417 -8.90 0.26 -7.30
CA PHE A 417 -8.11 1.30 -6.65
C PHE A 417 -6.78 0.71 -6.20
N VAL A 418 -5.67 1.23 -6.71
CA VAL A 418 -4.32 0.83 -6.33
C VAL A 418 -3.70 1.93 -5.49
N SER A 419 -3.42 1.63 -4.22
CA SER A 419 -2.73 2.57 -3.36
C SER A 419 -1.25 2.67 -3.73
N PHE A 420 -0.81 3.89 -3.98
CA PHE A 420 0.57 4.25 -4.27
C PHE A 420 1.13 5.08 -3.11
N SER A 421 2.21 4.69 -2.46
CA SER A 421 2.91 3.42 -2.55
C SER A 421 2.64 2.60 -1.27
N PHE A 422 2.90 1.31 -1.34
CA PHE A 422 2.66 0.43 -0.19
C PHE A 422 3.66 0.70 0.94
N ARG A 423 4.96 0.79 0.62
CA ARG A 423 6.02 0.92 1.61
C ARG A 423 7.09 1.93 1.21
N LYS A 424 7.81 2.47 2.21
CA LYS A 424 9.04 3.22 2.00
C LYS A 424 10.17 2.28 1.56
N THR A 425 11.14 2.83 0.84
CA THR A 425 12.41 2.18 0.51
C THR A 425 13.54 2.88 1.27
N VAL A 426 14.65 2.19 1.48
CA VAL A 426 15.82 2.75 2.18
C VAL A 426 16.49 3.86 1.36
N THR A 427 16.28 3.87 0.04
CA THR A 427 16.87 4.87 -0.85
C THR A 427 16.19 6.23 -0.67
N PRO A 428 16.89 7.27 -0.18
CA PRO A 428 16.28 8.55 0.24
C PRO A 428 15.70 9.39 -0.90
N GLU A 429 16.04 9.10 -2.14
CA GLU A 429 15.78 9.97 -3.31
C GLU A 429 14.44 9.72 -4.00
N ASN A 430 13.60 8.81 -3.45
CA ASN A 430 12.32 8.50 -4.08
C ASN A 430 11.18 9.31 -3.45
N ASP A 431 10.55 10.16 -4.25
CA ASP A 431 9.28 10.85 -3.91
C ASP A 431 8.19 9.86 -3.46
N VAL A 432 8.25 8.61 -3.91
CA VAL A 432 7.35 7.51 -3.51
C VAL A 432 7.30 7.27 -1.99
N ASN A 433 8.38 7.57 -1.26
CA ASN A 433 8.42 7.44 0.19
C ASN A 433 7.44 8.37 0.90
N ASN A 434 7.01 9.46 0.27
CA ASN A 434 6.04 10.40 0.84
C ASN A 434 4.61 9.87 0.81
N PHE A 435 4.33 8.83 0.01
CA PHE A 435 3.00 8.27 -0.20
C PHE A 435 2.76 6.95 0.53
N ALA A 436 3.82 6.36 1.11
CA ALA A 436 3.79 5.02 1.70
C ALA A 436 3.07 4.99 3.04
N PHE A 437 2.31 3.93 3.30
CA PHE A 437 1.66 3.66 4.58
C PHE A 437 2.30 2.52 5.39
N PHE A 438 3.44 2.00 4.91
CA PHE A 438 4.41 1.25 5.70
C PHE A 438 5.78 1.90 5.56
N ASN A 439 6.58 1.85 6.62
CA ASN A 439 7.97 2.29 6.51
C ASN A 439 8.85 1.18 5.88
N GLU A 440 10.17 1.41 5.82
CA GLU A 440 11.15 0.48 5.25
C GLU A 440 11.27 -0.85 6.02
N TYR A 441 10.79 -0.92 7.25
CA TYR A 441 10.71 -2.13 8.09
C TYR A 441 9.31 -2.74 8.09
N LEU A 442 8.42 -2.37 7.19
CA LEU A 442 7.00 -2.75 7.18
C LEU A 442 6.29 -2.48 8.52
N GLN A 443 6.68 -1.42 9.20
CA GLN A 443 5.89 -0.92 10.32
C GLN A 443 4.71 -0.13 9.76
N PRO A 444 3.47 -0.44 10.18
CA PRO A 444 2.29 0.24 9.68
C PRO A 444 2.17 1.66 10.21
N ASP A 445 1.51 2.53 9.45
CA ASP A 445 0.85 3.72 9.95
C ASP A 445 -0.68 3.55 9.93
N ASP A 446 -1.40 4.58 10.37
CA ASP A 446 -2.86 4.54 10.44
C ASP A 446 -3.52 4.29 9.06
N ALA A 447 -2.90 4.71 7.96
CA ALA A 447 -3.45 4.50 6.61
C ALA A 447 -3.51 3.02 6.23
N ALA A 448 -2.56 2.19 6.71
CA ALA A 448 -2.59 0.74 6.51
C ALA A 448 -3.84 0.11 7.17
N ILE A 449 -4.14 0.53 8.42
CA ILE A 449 -5.29 0.02 9.16
C ILE A 449 -6.60 0.45 8.51
N THR A 450 -6.71 1.72 8.12
CA THR A 450 -7.95 2.25 7.53
C THR A 450 -8.21 1.69 6.14
N TYR A 451 -7.17 1.45 5.32
CA TYR A 451 -7.32 0.77 4.04
C TYR A 451 -7.78 -0.69 4.21
N ALA A 452 -7.18 -1.42 5.14
CA ALA A 452 -7.63 -2.77 5.49
C ALA A 452 -9.08 -2.79 6.00
N THR A 453 -9.50 -1.75 6.74
CA THR A 453 -10.88 -1.60 7.22
C THR A 453 -11.87 -1.42 6.05
N VAL A 454 -11.51 -0.66 5.01
CA VAL A 454 -12.32 -0.58 3.78
C VAL A 454 -12.50 -1.98 3.16
N ILE A 455 -11.39 -2.75 3.02
CA ILE A 455 -11.45 -4.11 2.47
C ILE A 455 -12.32 -5.02 3.33
N ARG A 456 -12.19 -4.95 4.66
CA ARG A 456 -12.97 -5.75 5.61
C ARG A 456 -14.47 -5.56 5.44
N PHE A 457 -14.93 -4.32 5.38
CA PHE A 457 -16.36 -4.02 5.28
C PHE A 457 -16.89 -4.22 3.86
N LEU A 458 -16.13 -3.87 2.86
CA LEU A 458 -16.63 -3.81 1.49
C LEU A 458 -16.12 -4.93 0.57
N GLY A 459 -15.06 -5.66 0.90
CA GLY A 459 -14.68 -6.86 0.14
C GLY A 459 -15.86 -7.82 0.05
N ASN A 460 -16.17 -8.29 -1.17
CA ASN A 460 -17.35 -9.12 -1.51
C ASN A 460 -18.71 -8.44 -1.23
N ALA A 461 -18.74 -7.10 -1.07
CA ALA A 461 -19.97 -6.37 -0.93
C ALA A 461 -20.46 -5.85 -2.29
N GLU A 462 -21.75 -6.02 -2.58
CA GLU A 462 -22.40 -5.47 -3.76
C GLU A 462 -22.75 -4.00 -3.51
N PHE A 463 -22.29 -3.11 -4.37
CA PHE A 463 -22.67 -1.69 -4.34
C PHE A 463 -24.12 -1.51 -4.79
N LYS A 464 -24.96 -0.91 -3.96
CA LYS A 464 -26.40 -0.70 -4.22
C LYS A 464 -26.71 0.71 -4.72
N GLY A 465 -25.83 1.66 -4.48
CA GLY A 465 -25.95 3.04 -4.94
C GLY A 465 -25.60 4.09 -3.89
N ASN A 466 -25.59 5.34 -4.34
CA ASN A 466 -25.40 6.49 -3.44
C ASN A 466 -26.76 6.95 -2.92
N ILE A 467 -26.94 7.00 -1.61
CA ILE A 467 -28.10 7.66 -0.97
C ILE A 467 -27.90 9.19 -1.01
N SER A 468 -26.66 9.63 -0.85
CA SER A 468 -26.21 11.00 -1.05
C SER A 468 -24.83 11.00 -1.71
N ASN A 469 -24.62 11.87 -2.68
CA ASN A 469 -23.34 12.07 -3.35
C ASN A 469 -23.05 13.57 -3.46
N GLU A 470 -23.07 14.25 -2.30
CA GLU A 470 -22.66 15.65 -2.18
C GLU A 470 -21.29 15.71 -1.54
N ARG A 471 -20.40 16.61 -1.98
CA ARG A 471 -19.03 16.74 -1.49
C ARG A 471 -18.89 16.65 0.05
N ASN A 472 -19.82 17.30 0.78
CA ASN A 472 -19.80 17.34 2.25
C ASN A 472 -20.63 16.22 2.91
N LEU A 473 -21.31 15.40 2.12
CA LEU A 473 -22.11 14.28 2.62
C LEU A 473 -22.24 13.19 1.57
N ILE A 474 -21.42 12.18 1.68
CA ILE A 474 -21.50 10.97 0.87
C ILE A 474 -22.03 9.85 1.76
N ILE A 475 -23.05 9.15 1.25
CA ILE A 475 -23.65 7.98 1.90
C ILE A 475 -23.79 6.91 0.84
N ASP A 476 -22.94 5.93 0.91
CA ASP A 476 -22.92 4.79 0.00
C ASP A 476 -23.60 3.59 0.66
N GLU A 477 -24.42 2.87 -0.09
CA GLU A 477 -25.10 1.66 0.37
C GLU A 477 -24.55 0.42 -0.32
N TYR A 478 -24.24 -0.59 0.47
CA TYR A 478 -23.75 -1.89 0.07
C TYR A 478 -24.57 -3.02 0.70
N GLU A 479 -24.53 -4.19 0.09
CA GLU A 479 -25.04 -5.43 0.65
C GLU A 479 -23.94 -6.47 0.73
N LYS A 480 -23.74 -7.06 1.91
CA LYS A 480 -22.76 -8.13 2.15
C LYS A 480 -23.37 -9.17 3.11
N ASP A 481 -23.35 -10.43 2.71
CA ASP A 481 -23.85 -11.56 3.50
C ASP A 481 -25.30 -11.36 4.01
N GLY A 482 -26.14 -10.73 3.19
CA GLY A 482 -27.53 -10.42 3.50
C GLY A 482 -27.72 -9.26 4.48
N LYS A 483 -26.68 -8.52 4.80
CA LYS A 483 -26.72 -7.32 5.64
C LYS A 483 -26.50 -6.07 4.79
N THR A 484 -27.22 -5.01 5.13
CA THR A 484 -26.98 -3.69 4.55
C THR A 484 -25.86 -2.98 5.28
N ILE A 485 -24.90 -2.44 4.55
CA ILE A 485 -23.83 -1.61 5.08
C ILE A 485 -23.99 -0.21 4.46
N LYS A 486 -24.03 0.81 5.32
CA LYS A 486 -23.97 2.21 4.85
C LYS A 486 -22.68 2.85 5.32
N VAL A 487 -21.96 3.47 4.39
CA VAL A 487 -20.72 4.18 4.68
C VAL A 487 -20.98 5.68 4.60
N TYR A 488 -20.67 6.39 5.67
CA TYR A 488 -20.87 7.84 5.81
C TYR A 488 -19.52 8.53 5.84
N TYR A 489 -19.25 9.42 4.91
CA TYR A 489 -18.00 10.19 4.86
C TYR A 489 -18.18 11.52 4.10
N SER A 490 -17.20 12.40 4.20
CA SER A 490 -17.13 13.68 3.51
C SER A 490 -15.80 13.83 2.76
N LEU A 491 -15.84 14.39 1.58
CA LEU A 491 -14.66 14.84 0.82
C LEU A 491 -14.46 16.36 0.92
N GLY A 492 -15.14 17.01 1.86
CA GLY A 492 -15.08 18.44 2.13
C GLY A 492 -15.34 18.77 3.60
N ASP A 493 -16.22 19.73 3.86
CA ASP A 493 -16.49 20.18 5.22
C ASP A 493 -17.28 19.17 6.05
N THR A 494 -17.11 19.25 7.37
CA THR A 494 -17.88 18.46 8.33
C THR A 494 -19.37 18.77 8.26
N THR A 495 -20.20 17.73 8.22
CA THR A 495 -21.66 17.82 8.26
C THR A 495 -22.21 17.04 9.47
N LYS A 496 -23.35 17.46 10.03
CA LYS A 496 -24.10 16.73 11.04
C LYS A 496 -25.42 16.25 10.48
N ILE A 497 -25.72 14.99 10.66
CA ILE A 497 -26.99 14.38 10.25
C ILE A 497 -27.65 13.69 11.43
N SER A 498 -28.94 13.41 11.34
CA SER A 498 -29.62 12.52 12.29
C SER A 498 -29.01 11.12 12.22
N ALA A 499 -28.90 10.46 13.36
CA ALA A 499 -28.50 9.06 13.37
C ALA A 499 -29.48 8.21 12.54
N PRO A 500 -29.00 7.15 11.87
CA PRO A 500 -29.86 6.25 11.12
C PRO A 500 -30.93 5.62 12.01
N ASP A 501 -32.09 5.33 11.41
CA ASP A 501 -33.15 4.60 12.08
C ASP A 501 -32.89 3.07 12.03
N GLY A 502 -33.43 2.34 13.00
CA GLY A 502 -33.36 0.88 13.03
C GLY A 502 -32.32 0.32 14.00
N SER A 503 -32.11 -1.01 13.91
CA SER A 503 -31.08 -1.72 14.71
C SER A 503 -29.83 -1.88 13.87
N TYR A 504 -28.73 -1.32 14.32
CA TYR A 504 -27.43 -1.36 13.64
C TYR A 504 -26.27 -1.34 14.64
N THR A 505 -25.10 -1.72 14.16
CA THR A 505 -23.80 -1.47 14.82
C THR A 505 -23.01 -0.49 13.95
N ALA A 506 -22.39 0.50 14.58
CA ALA A 506 -21.54 1.48 13.90
C ALA A 506 -20.07 1.27 14.25
N TYR A 507 -19.21 1.49 13.28
CA TYR A 507 -17.77 1.35 13.41
C TYR A 507 -17.06 2.60 12.90
N ASP A 508 -15.95 2.96 13.56
CA ASP A 508 -15.05 4.02 13.11
C ASP A 508 -14.20 3.60 11.91
N MET A 509 -13.31 4.48 11.45
CA MET A 509 -12.42 4.21 10.31
C MET A 509 -11.37 3.12 10.58
N TYR A 510 -11.13 2.75 11.84
CA TYR A 510 -10.25 1.64 12.25
C TYR A 510 -11.02 0.32 12.40
N GLY A 511 -12.34 0.35 12.27
CA GLY A 511 -13.21 -0.80 12.44
C GLY A 511 -13.51 -1.14 13.92
N ASN A 512 -13.31 -0.20 14.84
CA ASN A 512 -13.74 -0.33 16.22
C ASN A 512 -15.21 0.05 16.38
N GLU A 513 -15.95 -0.71 17.20
CA GLU A 513 -17.35 -0.38 17.48
C GLU A 513 -17.46 0.96 18.22
N ILE A 514 -18.32 1.83 17.71
CA ILE A 514 -18.60 3.14 18.30
C ILE A 514 -20.06 3.27 18.71
N LYS A 515 -20.30 4.04 19.77
CA LYS A 515 -21.66 4.41 20.19
C LYS A 515 -22.12 5.62 19.41
N THR A 516 -23.23 5.49 18.72
CA THR A 516 -23.87 6.61 18.04
C THR A 516 -24.83 7.33 18.97
N GLU A 517 -24.78 8.68 18.94
CA GLU A 517 -25.74 9.54 19.60
C GLU A 517 -26.97 9.77 18.67
N LYS A 518 -27.84 10.72 19.02
CA LYS A 518 -28.99 11.14 18.18
C LYS A 518 -28.56 11.76 16.84
N THR A 519 -27.30 12.16 16.73
CA THR A 519 -26.70 12.72 15.53
C THR A 519 -25.35 12.08 15.26
N ILE A 520 -25.02 11.92 13.98
CA ILE A 520 -23.68 11.52 13.50
C ILE A 520 -22.99 12.77 12.96
N LYS A 521 -21.72 12.95 13.35
CA LYS A 521 -20.82 13.93 12.74
C LYS A 521 -20.08 13.23 11.59
N VAL A 522 -20.40 13.61 10.36
CA VAL A 522 -19.76 13.09 9.15
C VAL A 522 -18.55 13.98 8.82
N THR A 523 -17.38 13.38 8.79
CA THR A 523 -16.10 14.01 8.48
C THR A 523 -15.42 13.24 7.34
N ASN A 524 -14.15 13.50 7.08
CA ASN A 524 -13.31 12.63 6.24
C ASN A 524 -12.91 11.30 6.92
N GLU A 525 -13.30 11.09 8.17
CA GLU A 525 -13.13 9.79 8.85
C GLU A 525 -14.39 8.94 8.58
N PRO A 526 -14.30 7.89 7.74
CA PRO A 526 -15.46 7.09 7.38
C PRO A 526 -16.09 6.38 8.59
N ILE A 527 -17.42 6.35 8.61
CA ILE A 527 -18.21 5.58 9.58
C ILE A 527 -18.95 4.49 8.83
N TYR A 528 -18.78 3.25 9.26
CA TYR A 528 -19.46 2.08 8.71
C TYR A 528 -20.64 1.71 9.61
N VAL A 529 -21.84 1.67 9.05
CA VAL A 529 -23.08 1.32 9.75
C VAL A 529 -23.61 0.02 9.17
N VAL A 530 -23.57 -1.04 9.97
CA VAL A 530 -24.01 -2.40 9.58
C VAL A 530 -25.38 -2.66 10.21
N TYR A 531 -26.41 -2.84 9.37
CA TYR A 531 -27.76 -3.15 9.81
C TYR A 531 -27.91 -4.64 10.09
N ASN A 532 -28.60 -4.94 11.21
CA ASN A 532 -28.83 -6.33 11.69
C ASN A 532 -29.99 -7.00 10.98
#